data_5bbdf6abe35f337a59769844d488968a
#
_entry.id   5bbdf6abe35f337a59769844d488968a
#
_cell.length_a   1.000
_cell.length_b   1.000
_cell.length_c   1.000
_cell.angle_alpha   90.00
_cell.angle_beta   90.00
_cell.angle_gamma   90.00
#
_symmetry.space_group_name_H-M   'P 1'
#
loop_
_entity.id
_entity.type
_entity.pdbx_description
1 polymer ?
#
loop_
_entity_poly.entity_id
_entity_poly.type
_entity_poly.pdbx_seq_one_letter_code
_entity_poly.pdbx_strand_id
1 'polypeptide(L)'
;MYSNQKLRKRRLNTRGFKETTLAIASAALISVGASAADLRVGLSTEVDSLDPQYDYEISDVALHLHLYDSLILTDEKQRLVPGLATSWKPVNDTTWEFSLRKGVKFHDGTNFDAQDVVFSIDRVKTLKALTSFKMFVQNIAKMTVVDPHTIRFTTKDVYPLLPGDLSQVMIVSDSIGSKASTADFNSGKAAIGTGPYKLVKFSPGNRVVIEANVNYWGGRPAWDKVTNRMITNAGARMAALLAGDLDVIEKVPTADVARLKADPKVRLSQSSSNRVIYLHVDTNRDQSPNVKDKQGNILPNNPLKDLRVRQAISKAINRPAIVERVMETLAIPAGQLLPEGFFGISPRLNPDTYNPDAAKKLLAAAGYPNGFSLTIHGPNNRYINDHKIVQAVAQMLSQVGIDSKVDTMPKNVYWPKANNLDFSLMLVGWGSGANAAVNALKSLLATWDKKKGMGSTNRGRYSNSEFDRLLTEALRTVDEKKQEDLLIKATELGIGELGIIPLHYQVNTWGTRKGLVCTARTDEMTLITGCKPAS
;
A
#
# COMPACT_ATOMS: atom_id res chain seq x y z
N MET A 1 62.03 65.74 -33.87
CA MET A 1 62.38 66.26 -35.26
C MET A 1 61.17 66.02 -36.11
N TYR A 2 60.55 67.13 -36.49
CA TYR A 2 59.97 67.50 -37.78
C TYR A 2 59.16 66.44 -38.55
N SER A 3 57.97 66.66 -39.15
CA SER A 3 57.29 67.91 -39.58
C SER A 3 55.99 67.47 -40.27
N ASN A 4 54.87 68.08 -39.91
CA ASN A 4 53.92 68.86 -40.72
C ASN A 4 53.71 68.49 -42.21
N GLN A 5 52.48 68.39 -42.72
CA GLN A 5 51.62 69.43 -43.33
C GLN A 5 50.38 68.76 -44.00
N LYS A 6 49.23 69.12 -43.72
CA LYS A 6 48.29 70.13 -44.23
C LYS A 6 47.58 69.87 -45.55
N LEU A 7 46.29 69.82 -45.53
CA LEU A 7 45.25 70.51 -46.34
C LEU A 7 44.95 69.98 -47.76
N ARG A 8 43.70 69.64 -48.06
CA ARG A 8 42.69 70.59 -48.57
C ARG A 8 41.33 69.89 -48.85
N LYS A 9 40.27 70.60 -48.51
CA LYS A 9 38.86 70.43 -48.85
C LYS A 9 38.64 70.35 -50.39
N ARG A 10 37.64 69.51 -50.79
CA ARG A 10 36.60 69.91 -51.75
C ARG A 10 35.31 69.10 -51.55
N ARG A 11 34.25 69.85 -51.39
CA ARG A 11 32.88 69.36 -51.48
C ARG A 11 32.52 69.07 -52.92
N LEU A 12 31.69 68.04 -53.12
CA LEU A 12 30.63 68.04 -54.14
C LEU A 12 29.56 67.05 -53.78
N ASN A 13 28.37 67.54 -53.76
CA ASN A 13 27.06 66.85 -53.58
C ASN A 13 26.77 65.96 -54.79
N THR A 14 26.19 64.77 -54.63
CA THR A 14 25.00 64.38 -55.39
C THR A 14 24.36 63.11 -54.75
N ARG A 15 23.13 63.24 -54.47
CA ARG A 15 21.97 62.38 -54.39
C ARG A 15 22.15 60.84 -54.62
N GLY A 16 21.73 60.08 -53.62
CA GLY A 16 20.59 59.14 -53.66
C GLY A 16 20.88 57.76 -54.22
N PHE A 17 20.97 56.79 -53.32
CA PHE A 17 20.21 55.51 -53.49
C PHE A 17 20.20 54.80 -52.14
N LYS A 18 19.00 54.60 -51.55
CA LYS A 18 18.80 53.76 -50.37
C LYS A 18 18.85 52.28 -50.82
N GLU A 19 19.87 51.57 -50.49
CA GLU A 19 19.85 50.09 -50.50
C GLU A 19 19.70 49.60 -49.06
N THR A 20 18.50 49.07 -48.77
CA THR A 20 18.18 48.43 -47.52
C THR A 20 18.73 47.00 -47.52
N THR A 21 19.87 46.82 -46.88
CA THR A 21 20.44 45.47 -46.68
C THR A 21 19.69 44.80 -45.56
N LEU A 22 18.81 43.86 -45.92
CA LEU A 22 18.07 42.98 -44.97
C LEU A 22 19.02 41.94 -44.44
N ALA A 23 19.56 42.10 -43.24
CA ALA A 23 20.32 41.09 -42.56
C ALA A 23 19.33 39.99 -42.03
N ILE A 24 19.23 38.86 -42.74
CA ILE A 24 18.51 37.68 -42.26
C ILE A 24 19.40 37.02 -41.20
N ALA A 25 19.09 37.33 -39.92
CA ALA A 25 19.62 36.55 -38.82
C ALA A 25 18.91 35.18 -38.79
N SER A 26 19.57 34.16 -39.35
CA SER A 26 19.15 32.76 -39.20
C SER A 26 19.34 32.37 -37.71
N ALA A 27 18.27 32.49 -36.92
CA ALA A 27 18.23 31.86 -35.63
C ALA A 27 18.18 30.33 -35.84
N ALA A 28 19.32 29.69 -35.75
CA ALA A 28 19.40 28.24 -35.63
C ALA A 28 18.70 27.87 -34.29
N LEU A 29 17.47 27.44 -34.39
CA LEU A 29 16.79 26.71 -33.29
C LEU A 29 17.59 25.42 -33.10
N ILE A 30 18.53 25.44 -32.14
CA ILE A 30 19.10 24.23 -31.60
C ILE A 30 17.95 23.55 -30.87
N SER A 31 17.26 22.64 -31.55
CA SER A 31 16.41 21.66 -30.89
C SER A 31 17.35 20.82 -30.01
N VAL A 32 17.46 21.17 -28.75
CA VAL A 32 17.99 20.26 -27.74
C VAL A 32 17.08 19.04 -27.82
N GLY A 33 17.50 18.04 -28.55
CA GLY A 33 16.83 16.75 -28.56
C GLY A 33 16.72 16.31 -27.09
N ALA A 34 15.50 16.24 -26.58
CA ALA A 34 15.27 15.69 -25.26
C ALA A 34 15.87 14.29 -25.26
N SER A 35 17.02 14.12 -24.60
CA SER A 35 17.61 12.80 -24.38
C SER A 35 16.54 11.95 -23.76
N ALA A 36 16.28 10.76 -24.34
CA ALA A 36 15.34 9.79 -23.78
C ALA A 36 15.65 9.59 -22.30
N ALA A 37 14.72 9.94 -21.45
CA ALA A 37 14.93 9.86 -20.01
C ALA A 37 14.65 8.43 -19.55
N ASP A 38 15.70 7.62 -19.41
CA ASP A 38 15.62 6.25 -18.90
C ASP A 38 15.68 6.22 -17.37
N LEU A 39 14.88 5.36 -16.76
CA LEU A 39 14.87 5.13 -15.32
C LEU A 39 15.11 3.66 -14.99
N ARG A 40 16.01 3.39 -14.04
CA ARG A 40 16.34 2.05 -13.57
C ARG A 40 15.91 1.88 -12.11
N VAL A 41 15.01 0.93 -11.88
CA VAL A 41 14.37 0.70 -10.58
C VAL A 41 14.76 -0.67 -10.04
N GLY A 42 15.14 -0.74 -8.77
CA GLY A 42 15.40 -1.97 -8.04
C GLY A 42 14.20 -2.35 -7.18
N LEU A 43 13.47 -3.38 -7.59
CA LEU A 43 12.35 -3.95 -6.83
C LEU A 43 12.85 -4.99 -5.82
N SER A 44 12.21 -5.05 -4.68
CA SER A 44 12.55 -5.95 -3.56
C SER A 44 11.95 -7.34 -3.67
N THR A 45 10.97 -7.50 -4.53
CA THR A 45 10.22 -8.75 -4.76
C THR A 45 10.15 -9.04 -6.25
N GLU A 46 9.93 -10.29 -6.59
CA GLU A 46 9.65 -10.70 -7.95
C GLU A 46 8.22 -10.31 -8.34
N VAL A 47 8.00 -10.16 -9.64
CA VAL A 47 6.68 -10.01 -10.25
C VAL A 47 6.34 -11.34 -10.88
N ASP A 48 5.22 -11.91 -10.45
CA ASP A 48 4.82 -13.27 -10.84
C ASP A 48 4.08 -13.30 -12.17
N SER A 49 3.30 -12.26 -12.46
CA SER A 49 2.48 -12.21 -13.66
C SER A 49 2.27 -10.79 -14.17
N LEU A 50 2.03 -10.65 -15.49
CA LEU A 50 1.53 -9.42 -16.13
C LEU A 50 0.00 -9.42 -16.30
N ASP A 51 -0.69 -10.50 -15.92
CA ASP A 51 -2.14 -10.57 -15.90
C ASP A 51 -2.67 -9.81 -14.67
N PRO A 52 -3.33 -8.64 -14.85
CA PRO A 52 -3.67 -7.75 -13.74
C PRO A 52 -4.77 -8.29 -12.83
N GLN A 53 -5.33 -9.45 -13.15
CA GLN A 53 -6.41 -10.08 -12.38
C GLN A 53 -6.03 -11.47 -11.84
N TYR A 54 -4.73 -11.85 -11.97
CA TYR A 54 -4.24 -13.18 -11.58
C TYR A 54 -3.75 -13.26 -10.13
N ASP A 55 -2.98 -12.27 -9.68
CA ASP A 55 -2.44 -12.23 -8.32
C ASP A 55 -2.58 -10.84 -7.69
N TYR A 56 -2.96 -10.81 -6.40
CA TYR A 56 -3.15 -9.59 -5.61
C TYR A 56 -1.96 -9.32 -4.66
N GLU A 57 -0.74 -9.61 -5.10
CA GLU A 57 0.47 -9.18 -4.38
C GLU A 57 0.79 -7.72 -4.71
N ILE A 58 1.27 -6.96 -3.71
CA ILE A 58 1.51 -5.51 -3.85
C ILE A 58 2.50 -5.18 -4.97
N SER A 59 3.54 -6.01 -5.14
CA SER A 59 4.53 -5.85 -6.21
C SER A 59 3.92 -5.95 -7.60
N ASP A 60 3.03 -6.94 -7.79
CA ASP A 60 2.33 -7.17 -9.06
C ASP A 60 1.35 -6.04 -9.33
N VAL A 61 0.52 -5.68 -8.35
CA VAL A 61 -0.43 -4.55 -8.45
C VAL A 61 0.30 -3.24 -8.76
N ALA A 62 1.44 -2.97 -8.11
CA ALA A 62 2.23 -1.77 -8.38
C ALA A 62 2.75 -1.72 -9.83
N LEU A 63 3.22 -2.86 -10.38
CA LEU A 63 3.62 -2.93 -11.77
C LEU A 63 2.42 -2.80 -12.72
N HIS A 64 1.32 -3.47 -12.42
CA HIS A 64 0.12 -3.43 -13.25
C HIS A 64 -0.43 -2.02 -13.39
N LEU A 65 -0.38 -1.17 -12.36
CA LEU A 65 -0.79 0.24 -12.42
C LEU A 65 0.06 1.10 -13.38
N HIS A 66 1.17 0.58 -13.92
CA HIS A 66 1.88 1.23 -15.02
C HIS A 66 1.32 0.83 -16.40
N LEU A 67 0.72 -0.35 -16.51
CA LEU A 67 0.20 -0.89 -17.77
C LEU A 67 -1.31 -0.70 -17.92
N TYR A 68 -2.04 -0.68 -16.82
CA TYR A 68 -3.51 -0.66 -16.79
C TYR A 68 -4.01 0.42 -15.85
N ASP A 69 -5.25 0.87 -16.08
CA ASP A 69 -5.99 1.70 -15.13
C ASP A 69 -7.21 0.95 -14.59
N SER A 70 -7.68 1.36 -13.41
CA SER A 70 -8.97 0.98 -12.84
C SER A 70 -10.01 2.08 -13.08
N LEU A 71 -11.28 1.81 -12.83
CA LEU A 71 -12.34 2.83 -12.87
C LEU A 71 -12.03 3.98 -11.89
N ILE A 72 -11.56 3.63 -10.73
CA ILE A 72 -11.16 4.54 -9.66
C ILE A 72 -9.71 4.24 -9.33
N LEU A 73 -8.90 5.26 -9.15
CA LEU A 73 -7.51 5.15 -8.69
C LEU A 73 -7.40 5.55 -7.22
N THR A 74 -6.21 5.38 -6.65
CA THR A 74 -5.88 5.87 -5.31
C THR A 74 -4.68 6.81 -5.36
N ASP A 75 -4.76 7.91 -4.61
CA ASP A 75 -3.61 8.80 -4.40
C ASP A 75 -2.56 8.16 -3.47
N GLU A 76 -1.50 8.88 -3.13
CA GLU A 76 -0.42 8.41 -2.25
C GLU A 76 -0.87 8.18 -0.80
N LYS A 77 -2.05 8.70 -0.42
CA LYS A 77 -2.70 8.50 0.89
C LYS A 77 -3.86 7.51 0.84
N GLN A 78 -4.00 6.79 -0.28
CA GLN A 78 -5.07 5.83 -0.54
C GLN A 78 -6.49 6.43 -0.57
N ARG A 79 -6.64 7.72 -0.83
CA ARG A 79 -7.95 8.32 -1.08
C ARG A 79 -8.38 7.99 -2.51
N LEU A 80 -9.67 7.72 -2.70
CA LEU A 80 -10.24 7.43 -4.01
C LEU A 80 -10.20 8.69 -4.89
N VAL A 81 -9.66 8.54 -6.09
CA VAL A 81 -9.56 9.61 -7.09
C VAL A 81 -10.04 9.11 -8.44
N PRO A 82 -10.54 9.99 -9.33
CA PRO A 82 -10.98 9.61 -10.67
C PRO A 82 -9.88 8.91 -11.48
N GLY A 83 -10.24 7.74 -12.04
CA GLY A 83 -9.45 6.99 -13.01
C GLY A 83 -10.12 6.98 -14.38
N LEU A 84 -10.48 5.79 -14.88
CA LEU A 84 -11.30 5.64 -16.09
C LEU A 84 -12.76 6.08 -15.88
N ALA A 85 -13.24 6.12 -14.64
CA ALA A 85 -14.45 6.85 -14.29
C ALA A 85 -14.10 8.27 -13.84
N THR A 86 -14.80 9.26 -14.35
CA THR A 86 -14.64 10.68 -13.99
C THR A 86 -15.45 11.06 -12.75
N SER A 87 -16.53 10.32 -12.50
CA SER A 87 -17.39 10.46 -11.32
C SER A 87 -18.20 9.19 -11.06
N TRP A 88 -18.66 9.04 -9.83
CA TRP A 88 -19.56 7.98 -9.40
C TRP A 88 -20.50 8.50 -8.32
N LYS A 89 -21.72 7.96 -8.32
CA LYS A 89 -22.75 8.33 -7.33
C LYS A 89 -23.72 7.18 -7.09
N PRO A 90 -24.28 7.05 -5.89
CA PRO A 90 -25.42 6.18 -5.67
C PRO A 90 -26.65 6.76 -6.40
N VAL A 91 -27.40 5.90 -7.10
CA VAL A 91 -28.70 6.21 -7.70
C VAL A 91 -29.81 5.87 -6.71
N ASN A 92 -29.59 4.79 -5.97
CA ASN A 92 -30.38 4.33 -4.84
C ASN A 92 -29.50 3.44 -3.95
N ASP A 93 -30.05 2.84 -2.90
CA ASP A 93 -29.31 2.07 -1.89
C ASP A 93 -28.49 0.91 -2.48
N THR A 94 -28.90 0.35 -3.62
CA THR A 94 -28.25 -0.80 -4.25
C THR A 94 -27.71 -0.53 -5.65
N THR A 95 -27.81 0.68 -6.16
CA THR A 95 -27.39 0.99 -7.54
C THR A 95 -26.44 2.19 -7.56
N TRP A 96 -25.27 1.99 -8.13
CA TRP A 96 -24.26 3.01 -8.39
C TRP A 96 -24.18 3.30 -9.87
N GLU A 97 -24.05 4.58 -10.26
CA GLU A 97 -23.80 5.03 -11.62
C GLU A 97 -22.39 5.60 -11.74
N PHE A 98 -21.68 5.18 -12.78
CA PHE A 98 -20.33 5.62 -13.10
C PHE A 98 -20.34 6.31 -14.46
N SER A 99 -19.81 7.55 -14.52
CA SER A 99 -19.55 8.25 -15.77
C SER A 99 -18.12 7.97 -16.21
N LEU A 100 -17.95 7.39 -17.40
CA LEU A 100 -16.66 6.96 -17.91
C LEU A 100 -15.97 8.08 -18.71
N ARG A 101 -14.64 8.10 -18.68
CA ARG A 101 -13.80 9.05 -19.40
C ARG A 101 -13.89 8.80 -20.91
N LYS A 102 -14.13 9.87 -21.66
CA LYS A 102 -14.19 9.85 -23.14
C LYS A 102 -12.78 9.98 -23.74
N GLY A 103 -12.58 9.38 -24.92
CA GLY A 103 -11.36 9.54 -25.71
C GLY A 103 -10.14 8.76 -25.18
N VAL A 104 -10.32 7.88 -24.19
CA VAL A 104 -9.26 6.98 -23.73
C VAL A 104 -9.03 5.89 -24.77
N LYS A 105 -7.75 5.57 -25.00
CA LYS A 105 -7.33 4.49 -25.89
C LYS A 105 -6.50 3.46 -25.16
N PHE A 106 -6.70 2.21 -25.50
CA PHE A 106 -5.80 1.13 -25.13
C PHE A 106 -4.46 1.24 -25.89
N HIS A 107 -3.49 0.48 -25.45
CA HIS A 107 -2.12 0.48 -26.01
C HIS A 107 -2.08 0.08 -27.49
N ASP A 108 -3.04 -0.69 -27.98
CA ASP A 108 -3.21 -1.10 -29.37
C ASP A 108 -3.97 -0.07 -30.23
N GLY A 109 -4.46 1.01 -29.62
CA GLY A 109 -5.21 2.09 -30.28
C GLY A 109 -6.71 1.92 -30.29
N THR A 110 -7.27 0.81 -29.82
CA THR A 110 -8.73 0.62 -29.64
C THR A 110 -9.27 1.60 -28.59
N ASN A 111 -10.54 1.95 -28.69
CA ASN A 111 -11.18 2.87 -27.75
C ASN A 111 -11.67 2.11 -26.52
N PHE A 112 -11.55 2.75 -25.37
CA PHE A 112 -12.16 2.29 -24.12
C PHE A 112 -13.62 2.71 -24.03
N ASP A 113 -14.49 1.78 -23.64
CA ASP A 113 -15.89 2.04 -23.33
C ASP A 113 -16.46 1.13 -22.22
N ALA A 114 -17.78 1.18 -22.02
CA ALA A 114 -18.45 0.44 -20.96
C ALA A 114 -18.46 -1.10 -21.18
N GLN A 115 -18.23 -1.58 -22.42
CA GLN A 115 -18.15 -3.02 -22.69
C GLN A 115 -16.86 -3.62 -22.13
N ASP A 116 -15.75 -2.87 -22.21
CA ASP A 116 -14.48 -3.29 -21.58
C ASP A 116 -14.63 -3.46 -20.06
N VAL A 117 -15.43 -2.59 -19.43
CA VAL A 117 -15.72 -2.70 -18.00
C VAL A 117 -16.49 -3.97 -17.69
N VAL A 118 -17.54 -4.25 -18.47
CA VAL A 118 -18.33 -5.50 -18.34
C VAL A 118 -17.45 -6.71 -18.54
N PHE A 119 -16.66 -6.72 -19.62
CA PHE A 119 -15.72 -7.79 -19.94
C PHE A 119 -14.73 -8.04 -18.81
N SER A 120 -14.11 -6.99 -18.27
CA SER A 120 -13.11 -7.09 -17.21
C SER A 120 -13.68 -7.69 -15.92
N ILE A 121 -14.88 -7.27 -15.52
CA ILE A 121 -15.55 -7.78 -14.32
C ILE A 121 -16.01 -9.22 -14.50
N ASP A 122 -16.54 -9.60 -15.66
CA ASP A 122 -16.95 -10.98 -15.93
C ASP A 122 -15.75 -11.91 -16.05
N ARG A 123 -14.60 -11.42 -16.56
CA ARG A 123 -13.34 -12.17 -16.55
C ARG A 123 -12.90 -12.48 -15.12
N VAL A 124 -12.93 -11.51 -14.20
CA VAL A 124 -12.63 -11.74 -12.78
C VAL A 124 -13.51 -12.83 -12.17
N LYS A 125 -14.80 -12.90 -12.51
CA LYS A 125 -15.71 -13.92 -11.99
C LYS A 125 -15.36 -15.34 -12.45
N THR A 126 -14.75 -15.50 -13.61
CA THR A 126 -14.46 -16.79 -14.26
C THR A 126 -13.00 -17.21 -14.16
N LEU A 127 -12.05 -16.29 -14.01
CA LEU A 127 -10.63 -16.57 -13.96
C LEU A 127 -10.27 -17.48 -12.78
N LYS A 128 -9.43 -18.50 -13.06
CA LYS A 128 -8.74 -19.29 -12.04
C LYS A 128 -7.45 -18.58 -11.64
N ALA A 129 -7.61 -17.59 -10.77
CA ALA A 129 -6.51 -16.76 -10.30
C ALA A 129 -5.76 -17.43 -9.13
N LEU A 130 -4.50 -17.05 -8.94
CA LEU A 130 -3.69 -17.44 -7.78
C LEU A 130 -4.28 -16.84 -6.50
N THR A 131 -4.53 -15.51 -6.52
CA THR A 131 -5.27 -14.80 -5.47
C THR A 131 -6.55 -14.23 -6.07
N SER A 132 -7.70 -14.63 -5.53
CA SER A 132 -8.99 -14.34 -6.16
C SER A 132 -9.42 -12.89 -6.02
N PHE A 133 -9.51 -12.18 -7.14
CA PHE A 133 -10.15 -10.85 -7.24
C PHE A 133 -11.69 -10.90 -7.11
N LYS A 134 -12.30 -12.09 -7.06
CA LYS A 134 -13.76 -12.26 -6.89
C LYS A 134 -14.30 -11.52 -5.69
N MET A 135 -13.50 -11.36 -4.64
CA MET A 135 -13.87 -10.63 -3.44
C MET A 135 -14.30 -9.18 -3.73
N PHE A 136 -13.75 -8.54 -4.75
CA PHE A 136 -14.05 -7.16 -5.14
C PHE A 136 -15.29 -7.02 -6.03
N VAL A 137 -15.73 -8.11 -6.67
CA VAL A 137 -16.86 -8.08 -7.61
C VAL A 137 -18.04 -8.97 -7.19
N GLN A 138 -17.90 -9.76 -6.14
CA GLN A 138 -18.90 -10.74 -5.69
C GLN A 138 -20.24 -10.13 -5.29
N ASN A 139 -20.24 -8.86 -4.86
CA ASN A 139 -21.44 -8.14 -4.46
C ASN A 139 -22.18 -7.52 -5.65
N ILE A 140 -21.60 -7.52 -6.86
CA ILE A 140 -22.25 -7.05 -8.07
C ILE A 140 -23.26 -8.10 -8.55
N ALA A 141 -24.54 -7.75 -8.48
CA ALA A 141 -25.63 -8.60 -8.98
C ALA A 141 -25.86 -8.40 -10.48
N LYS A 142 -25.78 -7.14 -10.96
CA LYS A 142 -26.05 -6.79 -12.36
C LYS A 142 -25.18 -5.60 -12.79
N MET A 143 -24.75 -5.63 -14.04
CA MET A 143 -24.17 -4.50 -14.76
C MET A 143 -25.12 -4.07 -15.87
N THR A 144 -25.33 -2.78 -16.05
CA THR A 144 -26.20 -2.21 -17.09
C THR A 144 -25.44 -1.11 -17.82
N VAL A 145 -25.09 -1.34 -19.06
CA VAL A 145 -24.55 -0.31 -19.95
C VAL A 145 -25.70 0.60 -20.36
N VAL A 146 -25.63 1.87 -19.94
CA VAL A 146 -26.63 2.89 -20.28
C VAL A 146 -26.28 3.50 -21.63
N ASP A 147 -25.03 3.82 -21.84
CA ASP A 147 -24.40 4.26 -23.08
C ASP A 147 -22.91 3.92 -23.06
N PRO A 148 -22.13 4.14 -24.13
CA PRO A 148 -20.69 3.79 -24.15
C PRO A 148 -19.86 4.42 -23.03
N HIS A 149 -20.35 5.47 -22.38
CA HIS A 149 -19.62 6.19 -21.33
C HIS A 149 -20.40 6.29 -20.00
N THR A 150 -21.44 5.46 -19.83
CA THR A 150 -22.21 5.40 -18.58
C THR A 150 -22.58 3.96 -18.27
N ILE A 151 -22.16 3.48 -17.09
CA ILE A 151 -22.47 2.15 -16.60
C ILE A 151 -23.09 2.20 -15.21
N ARG A 152 -24.06 1.34 -14.95
CA ARG A 152 -24.68 1.13 -13.63
C ARG A 152 -24.34 -0.24 -13.09
N PHE A 153 -23.96 -0.28 -11.82
CA PHE A 153 -23.77 -1.50 -11.04
C PHE A 153 -24.89 -1.61 -10.02
N THR A 154 -25.67 -2.70 -10.10
CA THR A 154 -26.62 -3.05 -9.05
C THR A 154 -25.97 -4.10 -8.16
N THR A 155 -25.94 -3.84 -6.86
CA THR A 155 -25.40 -4.74 -5.84
C THR A 155 -26.47 -5.65 -5.27
N LYS A 156 -26.09 -6.78 -4.67
CA LYS A 156 -27.01 -7.77 -4.07
C LYS A 156 -27.76 -7.19 -2.87
N ASP A 157 -27.09 -6.35 -2.10
CA ASP A 157 -27.57 -5.64 -0.92
C ASP A 157 -27.03 -4.21 -0.95
N VAL A 158 -27.44 -3.37 0.01
CA VAL A 158 -26.84 -2.04 0.24
C VAL A 158 -25.33 -2.21 0.43
N TYR A 159 -24.53 -1.61 -0.46
CA TYR A 159 -23.07 -1.83 -0.48
C TYR A 159 -22.30 -0.55 -0.80
N PRO A 160 -22.00 0.27 0.21
CA PRO A 160 -21.27 1.54 0.04
C PRO A 160 -19.81 1.36 -0.34
N LEU A 161 -19.24 0.16 -0.18
CA LEU A 161 -17.82 -0.11 -0.43
C LEU A 161 -17.49 -0.37 -1.90
N LEU A 162 -18.49 -0.41 -2.79
CA LEU A 162 -18.30 -0.73 -4.21
C LEU A 162 -17.25 0.16 -4.91
N PRO A 163 -17.23 1.50 -4.72
CA PRO A 163 -16.20 2.34 -5.35
C PRO A 163 -14.78 1.93 -4.96
N GLY A 164 -14.56 1.66 -3.68
CA GLY A 164 -13.27 1.19 -3.18
C GLY A 164 -12.88 -0.19 -3.72
N ASP A 165 -13.82 -1.11 -3.83
CA ASP A 165 -13.57 -2.43 -4.42
C ASP A 165 -13.21 -2.33 -5.90
N LEU A 166 -13.91 -1.46 -6.67
CA LEU A 166 -13.64 -1.25 -8.09
C LEU A 166 -12.30 -0.54 -8.35
N SER A 167 -11.71 0.12 -7.35
CA SER A 167 -10.35 0.65 -7.46
C SER A 167 -9.28 -0.45 -7.53
N GLN A 168 -9.61 -1.66 -7.11
CA GLN A 168 -8.71 -2.81 -7.13
C GLN A 168 -8.80 -3.64 -8.41
N VAL A 169 -9.81 -3.38 -9.27
CA VAL A 169 -10.05 -4.14 -10.49
C VAL A 169 -9.57 -3.34 -11.70
N MET A 170 -8.47 -3.75 -12.27
CA MET A 170 -7.93 -3.13 -13.48
C MET A 170 -8.72 -3.55 -14.72
N ILE A 171 -8.91 -2.59 -15.63
CA ILE A 171 -9.66 -2.79 -16.85
C ILE A 171 -8.73 -3.29 -17.97
N VAL A 172 -9.15 -4.34 -18.64
CA VAL A 172 -8.51 -4.91 -19.81
C VAL A 172 -9.42 -4.78 -21.02
N SER A 173 -8.86 -4.66 -22.22
CA SER A 173 -9.63 -4.54 -23.44
C SER A 173 -10.39 -5.84 -23.75
N ASP A 174 -11.63 -5.74 -24.18
CA ASP A 174 -12.41 -6.87 -24.68
C ASP A 174 -11.84 -7.44 -26.00
N SER A 175 -11.03 -6.64 -26.73
CA SER A 175 -10.32 -7.05 -27.94
C SER A 175 -9.36 -8.23 -27.74
N ILE A 176 -8.85 -8.44 -26.50
CA ILE A 176 -8.00 -9.60 -26.19
C ILE A 176 -8.78 -10.93 -26.28
N GLY A 177 -10.11 -10.86 -26.23
CA GLY A 177 -11.00 -12.02 -26.29
C GLY A 177 -11.10 -12.81 -24.99
N SER A 178 -12.26 -13.44 -24.79
CA SER A 178 -12.60 -14.19 -23.57
C SER A 178 -11.71 -15.42 -23.29
N LYS A 179 -10.90 -15.85 -24.25
CA LYS A 179 -9.97 -16.98 -24.13
C LYS A 179 -8.55 -16.57 -23.78
N ALA A 180 -8.25 -15.27 -23.65
CA ALA A 180 -6.93 -14.80 -23.27
C ALA A 180 -6.52 -15.38 -21.91
N SER A 181 -5.43 -16.14 -21.91
CA SER A 181 -4.87 -16.79 -20.74
C SER A 181 -3.84 -15.89 -20.05
N THR A 182 -3.50 -16.19 -18.79
CA THR A 182 -2.39 -15.55 -18.08
C THR A 182 -1.06 -15.67 -18.84
N ALA A 183 -0.84 -16.77 -19.58
CA ALA A 183 0.32 -16.93 -20.46
C ALA A 183 0.33 -15.91 -21.61
N ASP A 184 -0.83 -15.57 -22.18
CA ASP A 184 -0.91 -14.52 -23.22
C ASP A 184 -0.56 -13.14 -22.65
N PHE A 185 -0.93 -12.84 -21.41
CA PHE A 185 -0.48 -11.62 -20.71
C PHE A 185 1.02 -11.64 -20.49
N ASN A 186 1.57 -12.72 -19.96
CA ASN A 186 3.00 -12.85 -19.65
C ASN A 186 3.90 -12.80 -20.90
N SER A 187 3.40 -13.25 -22.05
CA SER A 187 4.08 -13.12 -23.35
C SER A 187 4.00 -11.71 -23.96
N GLY A 188 3.16 -10.84 -23.42
CA GLY A 188 2.87 -9.52 -23.95
C GLY A 188 1.72 -9.45 -24.94
N LYS A 189 1.24 -10.59 -25.45
CA LYS A 189 0.16 -10.65 -26.47
C LYS A 189 -1.15 -10.04 -25.98
N ALA A 190 -1.51 -10.27 -24.71
CA ALA A 190 -2.71 -9.72 -24.09
C ALA A 190 -2.41 -8.60 -23.07
N ALA A 191 -1.15 -8.16 -22.92
CA ALA A 191 -0.77 -7.08 -22.02
C ALA A 191 -1.14 -5.70 -22.60
N ILE A 192 -2.42 -5.53 -22.95
CA ILE A 192 -3.00 -4.35 -23.58
C ILE A 192 -3.87 -3.63 -22.56
N GLY A 193 -3.35 -2.53 -22.02
CA GLY A 193 -4.05 -1.69 -21.04
C GLY A 193 -4.19 -0.25 -21.53
N THR A 194 -4.71 0.61 -20.66
CA THR A 194 -4.87 2.05 -20.91
C THR A 194 -3.80 2.87 -20.19
N GLY A 195 -2.90 2.23 -19.44
CA GLY A 195 -1.98 2.84 -18.50
C GLY A 195 -0.91 3.75 -19.11
N PRO A 196 -0.14 4.43 -18.23
CA PRO A 196 0.87 5.41 -18.62
C PRO A 196 2.08 4.80 -19.36
N TYR A 197 2.29 3.51 -19.26
CA TYR A 197 3.39 2.81 -19.94
C TYR A 197 2.89 1.59 -20.70
N LYS A 198 3.64 1.19 -21.74
CA LYS A 198 3.44 -0.01 -22.54
C LYS A 198 4.51 -1.03 -22.23
N LEU A 199 4.17 -2.32 -22.30
CA LEU A 199 5.13 -3.40 -22.13
C LEU A 199 6.10 -3.47 -23.32
N VAL A 200 7.40 -3.52 -23.02
CA VAL A 200 8.46 -3.82 -24.02
C VAL A 200 8.95 -5.25 -23.83
N LYS A 201 9.21 -5.66 -22.58
CA LYS A 201 9.75 -7.00 -22.29
C LYS A 201 9.46 -7.40 -20.85
N PHE A 202 9.04 -8.64 -20.68
CA PHE A 202 9.00 -9.33 -19.39
C PHE A 202 9.98 -10.49 -19.37
N SER A 203 10.81 -10.55 -18.35
CA SER A 203 11.72 -11.66 -18.08
C SER A 203 11.51 -12.08 -16.62
N PRO A 204 10.70 -13.12 -16.35
CA PRO A 204 10.33 -13.55 -14.99
C PRO A 204 11.58 -13.72 -14.10
N GLY A 205 11.48 -13.33 -12.84
CA GLY A 205 12.56 -13.38 -11.85
C GLY A 205 13.74 -12.43 -12.11
N ASN A 206 13.72 -11.65 -13.21
CA ASN A 206 14.83 -10.80 -13.60
C ASN A 206 14.41 -9.33 -13.77
N ARG A 207 13.60 -9.02 -14.80
CA ARG A 207 13.22 -7.63 -15.10
C ARG A 207 11.94 -7.50 -15.91
N VAL A 208 11.33 -6.31 -15.78
CA VAL A 208 10.29 -5.80 -16.67
C VAL A 208 10.74 -4.50 -17.28
N VAL A 209 10.66 -4.37 -18.60
CA VAL A 209 10.97 -3.15 -19.34
C VAL A 209 9.66 -2.62 -19.91
N ILE A 210 9.41 -1.34 -19.66
CA ILE A 210 8.24 -0.60 -20.13
C ILE A 210 8.66 0.70 -20.79
N GLU A 211 7.87 1.19 -21.73
CA GLU A 211 8.08 2.46 -22.44
C GLU A 211 6.87 3.39 -22.28
N ALA A 212 7.09 4.70 -22.41
CA ALA A 212 6.04 5.69 -22.23
C ALA A 212 4.90 5.53 -23.23
N ASN A 213 3.67 5.50 -22.73
CA ASN A 213 2.48 5.74 -23.53
C ASN A 213 2.33 7.26 -23.75
N VAL A 214 2.86 7.78 -24.86
CA VAL A 214 2.85 9.21 -25.15
C VAL A 214 1.44 9.79 -25.30
N ASN A 215 0.45 8.93 -25.54
CA ASN A 215 -0.95 9.28 -25.68
C ASN A 215 -1.78 8.97 -24.41
N TYR A 216 -1.11 8.81 -23.27
CA TYR A 216 -1.81 8.52 -22.02
C TYR A 216 -2.78 9.64 -21.66
N TRP A 217 -4.00 9.28 -21.32
CA TRP A 217 -5.07 10.21 -20.98
C TRP A 217 -4.75 11.12 -19.78
N GLY A 218 -3.91 10.65 -18.85
CA GLY A 218 -3.43 11.40 -17.70
C GLY A 218 -2.21 12.29 -17.96
N GLY A 219 -1.78 12.40 -19.23
CA GLY A 219 -0.61 13.17 -19.66
C GLY A 219 0.64 12.29 -19.86
N ARG A 220 1.59 12.80 -20.64
CA ARG A 220 2.83 12.08 -20.96
C ARG A 220 3.60 11.74 -19.68
N PRO A 221 4.02 10.49 -19.46
CA PRO A 221 4.92 10.10 -18.38
C PRO A 221 6.27 10.84 -18.44
N ALA A 222 6.91 11.02 -17.29
CA ALA A 222 8.18 11.74 -17.17
C ALA A 222 9.39 10.96 -17.76
N TRP A 223 9.27 9.64 -17.87
CA TRP A 223 10.35 8.75 -18.30
C TRP A 223 9.95 8.06 -19.60
N ASP A 224 10.83 8.08 -20.60
CA ASP A 224 10.56 7.45 -21.89
C ASP A 224 10.66 5.92 -21.80
N LYS A 225 11.56 5.43 -20.94
CA LYS A 225 11.75 4.00 -20.71
C LYS A 225 12.04 3.73 -19.23
N VAL A 226 11.44 2.67 -18.71
CA VAL A 226 11.68 2.21 -17.33
C VAL A 226 12.12 0.75 -17.34
N THR A 227 13.21 0.46 -16.64
CA THR A 227 13.69 -0.90 -16.41
C THR A 227 13.56 -1.24 -14.93
N ASN A 228 12.54 -2.05 -14.60
CA ASN A 228 12.34 -2.59 -13.26
C ASN A 228 13.17 -3.87 -13.13
N ARG A 229 14.19 -3.89 -12.28
CA ARG A 229 15.05 -5.03 -11.97
C ARG A 229 14.65 -5.66 -10.65
N MET A 230 14.44 -6.96 -10.63
CA MET A 230 14.08 -7.71 -9.43
C MET A 230 15.36 -8.08 -8.69
N ILE A 231 15.65 -7.40 -7.57
CA ILE A 231 16.83 -7.61 -6.74
C ILE A 231 16.38 -7.81 -5.29
N THR A 232 16.09 -9.05 -4.92
CA THR A 232 15.51 -9.42 -3.62
C THR A 232 16.48 -9.20 -2.47
N ASN A 233 17.79 -9.35 -2.70
CA ASN A 233 18.80 -9.06 -1.69
C ASN A 233 18.93 -7.55 -1.45
N ALA A 234 18.63 -7.11 -0.23
CA ALA A 234 18.61 -5.69 0.14
C ALA A 234 19.99 -5.03 0.04
N GLY A 235 21.07 -5.72 0.44
CA GLY A 235 22.44 -5.22 0.34
C GLY A 235 22.89 -5.03 -1.10
N ALA A 236 22.56 -5.98 -2.00
CA ALA A 236 22.86 -5.85 -3.43
C ALA A 236 22.07 -4.70 -4.06
N ARG A 237 20.81 -4.51 -3.65
CA ARG A 237 19.95 -3.40 -4.11
C ARG A 237 20.53 -2.05 -3.67
N MET A 238 20.99 -1.93 -2.42
CA MET A 238 21.68 -0.76 -1.90
C MET A 238 22.99 -0.47 -2.64
N ALA A 239 23.83 -1.49 -2.84
CA ALA A 239 25.10 -1.34 -3.54
C ALA A 239 24.90 -0.83 -4.97
N ALA A 240 23.89 -1.35 -5.68
CA ALA A 240 23.55 -0.93 -7.04
C ALA A 240 23.05 0.54 -7.10
N LEU A 241 22.31 1.03 -6.10
CA LEU A 241 21.94 2.45 -6.00
C LEU A 241 23.18 3.33 -5.81
N LEU A 242 24.05 2.96 -4.87
CA LEU A 242 25.26 3.74 -4.55
C LEU A 242 26.28 3.75 -5.69
N ALA A 243 26.39 2.65 -6.44
CA ALA A 243 27.22 2.54 -7.64
C ALA A 243 26.66 3.31 -8.85
N GLY A 244 25.36 3.67 -8.82
CA GLY A 244 24.68 4.33 -9.92
C GLY A 244 24.17 3.36 -11.00
N ASP A 245 24.07 2.07 -10.70
CA ASP A 245 23.46 1.06 -11.58
C ASP A 245 21.93 1.08 -11.51
N LEU A 246 21.39 1.64 -10.43
CA LEU A 246 19.97 1.93 -10.22
C LEU A 246 19.78 3.41 -9.89
N ASP A 247 18.62 3.92 -10.25
CA ASP A 247 18.22 5.30 -10.00
C ASP A 247 17.24 5.39 -8.82
N VAL A 248 16.43 4.33 -8.60
CA VAL A 248 15.45 4.20 -7.52
C VAL A 248 15.54 2.81 -6.94
N ILE A 249 15.43 2.69 -5.62
CA ILE A 249 15.20 1.42 -4.91
C ILE A 249 14.06 1.59 -3.91
N GLU A 250 13.35 0.51 -3.65
CA GLU A 250 12.35 0.42 -2.58
C GLU A 250 12.88 -0.34 -1.37
N LYS A 251 12.19 -0.21 -0.22
CA LYS A 251 12.46 -0.94 1.02
C LYS A 251 13.94 -0.87 1.42
N VAL A 252 14.41 0.37 1.62
CA VAL A 252 15.75 0.62 2.17
C VAL A 252 15.85 -0.04 3.55
N PRO A 253 16.90 -0.85 3.81
CA PRO A 253 17.10 -1.44 5.13
C PRO A 253 17.20 -0.37 6.24
N THR A 254 16.64 -0.65 7.40
CA THR A 254 16.67 0.30 8.52
C THR A 254 18.10 0.72 8.89
N ALA A 255 19.04 -0.24 8.93
CA ALA A 255 20.45 0.00 9.23
C ALA A 255 21.17 0.93 8.24
N ASP A 256 20.67 1.05 7.01
CA ASP A 256 21.29 1.91 5.97
C ASP A 256 20.70 3.33 5.92
N VAL A 257 19.60 3.59 6.61
CA VAL A 257 18.89 4.88 6.53
C VAL A 257 19.74 6.05 7.00
N ALA A 258 20.45 5.91 8.12
CA ALA A 258 21.35 6.96 8.62
C ALA A 258 22.48 7.27 7.62
N ARG A 259 23.05 6.22 7.02
CA ARG A 259 24.08 6.34 5.97
C ARG A 259 23.55 7.04 4.73
N LEU A 260 22.35 6.67 4.23
CA LEU A 260 21.74 7.32 3.08
C LEU A 260 21.40 8.79 3.32
N LYS A 261 20.90 9.13 4.51
CA LYS A 261 20.62 10.53 4.87
C LYS A 261 21.90 11.41 4.86
N ALA A 262 23.05 10.83 5.16
CA ALA A 262 24.34 11.51 5.16
C ALA A 262 25.00 11.57 3.77
N ASP A 263 24.58 10.75 2.81
CA ASP A 263 25.20 10.69 1.47
C ASP A 263 24.62 11.78 0.55
N PRO A 264 25.48 12.74 0.07
CA PRO A 264 25.00 13.82 -0.78
C PRO A 264 24.56 13.38 -2.18
N LYS A 265 24.85 12.12 -2.59
CA LYS A 265 24.54 11.59 -3.92
C LYS A 265 23.16 10.93 -4.00
N VAL A 266 22.54 10.70 -2.87
CA VAL A 266 21.23 10.02 -2.78
C VAL A 266 20.23 10.84 -1.96
N ARG A 267 18.97 10.50 -2.12
CA ARG A 267 17.85 11.02 -1.32
C ARG A 267 17.04 9.86 -0.77
N LEU A 268 16.41 10.08 0.37
CA LEU A 268 15.48 9.15 0.99
C LEU A 268 14.09 9.78 1.02
N SER A 269 13.11 9.12 0.41
CA SER A 269 11.68 9.42 0.56
C SER A 269 11.07 8.45 1.56
N GLN A 270 10.21 8.96 2.45
CA GLN A 270 9.59 8.17 3.52
C GLN A 270 8.11 8.52 3.64
N SER A 271 7.28 7.54 3.96
CA SER A 271 5.86 7.72 4.30
C SER A 271 5.46 6.73 5.40
N SER A 272 4.56 7.14 6.28
CA SER A 272 3.87 6.19 7.15
C SER A 272 3.16 5.16 6.29
N SER A 273 3.32 3.89 6.62
CA SER A 273 2.56 2.80 5.99
C SER A 273 1.16 2.68 6.61
N ASN A 274 0.21 2.21 5.83
CA ASN A 274 -1.06 1.72 6.34
C ASN A 274 -0.92 0.38 7.10
N ARG A 275 0.31 -0.18 7.15
CA ARG A 275 0.58 -1.44 7.84
C ARG A 275 0.81 -1.20 9.33
N VAL A 276 -0.12 -1.69 10.15
CA VAL A 276 0.05 -1.79 11.60
C VAL A 276 0.68 -3.14 11.95
N ILE A 277 1.66 -3.12 12.84
CA ILE A 277 2.19 -4.29 13.53
C ILE A 277 1.56 -4.33 14.92
N TYR A 278 1.03 -5.49 15.30
CA TYR A 278 0.24 -5.66 16.52
C TYR A 278 0.42 -7.07 17.11
N LEU A 279 0.00 -7.23 18.35
CA LEU A 279 -0.15 -8.53 18.97
C LEU A 279 -1.60 -8.97 18.87
N HIS A 280 -1.81 -10.19 18.40
CA HIS A 280 -3.10 -10.87 18.42
C HIS A 280 -3.17 -11.77 19.64
N VAL A 281 -4.23 -11.66 20.41
CA VAL A 281 -4.38 -12.26 21.74
C VAL A 281 -5.51 -13.28 21.70
N ASP A 282 -5.29 -14.47 22.25
CA ASP A 282 -6.34 -15.48 22.42
C ASP A 282 -7.32 -15.05 23.51
N THR A 283 -8.44 -14.49 23.12
CA THR A 283 -9.49 -14.00 24.05
C THR A 283 -10.66 -14.97 24.23
N ASN A 284 -10.57 -16.19 23.63
CA ASN A 284 -11.74 -17.06 23.53
C ASN A 284 -11.62 -18.37 24.32
N ARG A 285 -10.50 -19.08 24.18
CA ARG A 285 -10.35 -20.42 24.77
C ARG A 285 -10.34 -20.35 26.29
N ASP A 286 -10.96 -21.33 26.95
CA ASP A 286 -10.93 -21.42 28.41
C ASP A 286 -9.54 -21.81 28.92
N GLN A 287 -8.83 -22.65 28.19
CA GLN A 287 -7.42 -22.96 28.39
C GLN A 287 -6.62 -22.57 27.14
N SER A 288 -5.59 -21.74 27.29
CA SER A 288 -4.76 -21.32 26.18
C SER A 288 -3.46 -22.15 26.16
N PRO A 289 -3.06 -22.74 25.00
CA PRO A 289 -2.07 -23.83 24.96
C PRO A 289 -0.66 -23.38 25.38
N ASN A 290 -0.34 -22.13 25.24
CA ASN A 290 1.00 -21.58 25.49
C ASN A 290 1.04 -20.65 26.72
N VAL A 291 0.04 -20.77 27.61
CA VAL A 291 -0.04 -20.02 28.87
C VAL A 291 0.03 -21.00 30.02
N LYS A 292 1.04 -20.83 30.89
CA LYS A 292 1.40 -21.78 31.93
C LYS A 292 1.63 -21.05 33.28
N ASP A 293 1.53 -21.81 34.36
CA ASP A 293 2.07 -21.34 35.62
C ASP A 293 3.62 -21.29 35.59
N LYS A 294 4.23 -20.80 36.67
CA LYS A 294 5.71 -20.74 36.77
C LYS A 294 6.37 -22.11 36.94
N GLN A 295 5.62 -23.15 37.19
CA GLN A 295 6.05 -24.54 37.27
C GLN A 295 5.95 -25.27 35.92
N GLY A 296 5.34 -24.62 34.91
CA GLY A 296 5.23 -25.16 33.56
C GLY A 296 3.93 -25.92 33.27
N ASN A 297 2.97 -25.93 34.20
CA ASN A 297 1.66 -26.53 33.99
C ASN A 297 0.74 -25.56 33.24
N ILE A 298 -0.13 -26.07 32.38
CA ILE A 298 -1.15 -25.25 31.71
C ILE A 298 -2.10 -24.67 32.77
N LEU A 299 -2.34 -23.36 32.71
CA LEU A 299 -3.28 -22.72 33.61
C LEU A 299 -4.71 -23.21 33.36
N PRO A 300 -5.51 -23.46 34.42
CA PRO A 300 -6.89 -23.93 34.29
C PRO A 300 -7.80 -22.92 33.60
N ASN A 301 -7.47 -21.62 33.72
CA ASN A 301 -8.19 -20.53 33.08
C ASN A 301 -7.22 -19.70 32.24
N ASN A 302 -7.68 -19.27 31.07
CA ASN A 302 -6.91 -18.40 30.19
C ASN A 302 -6.88 -16.95 30.72
N PRO A 303 -5.76 -16.46 31.24
CA PRO A 303 -5.67 -15.09 31.78
C PRO A 303 -5.87 -14.02 30.70
N LEU A 304 -5.64 -14.34 29.42
CA LEU A 304 -5.76 -13.40 28.31
C LEU A 304 -7.23 -13.01 28.02
N LYS A 305 -8.21 -13.76 28.56
CA LYS A 305 -9.64 -13.39 28.50
C LYS A 305 -9.95 -12.20 29.39
N ASP A 306 -9.19 -11.97 30.46
CA ASP A 306 -9.38 -10.83 31.34
C ASP A 306 -8.82 -9.55 30.71
N LEU A 307 -9.69 -8.54 30.55
CA LEU A 307 -9.28 -7.24 30.00
C LEU A 307 -8.14 -6.59 30.79
N ARG A 308 -8.11 -6.76 32.12
CA ARG A 308 -7.03 -6.22 32.98
C ARG A 308 -5.68 -6.81 32.63
N VAL A 309 -5.63 -8.09 32.26
CA VAL A 309 -4.39 -8.75 31.80
C VAL A 309 -3.97 -8.20 30.45
N ARG A 310 -4.88 -8.02 29.50
CA ARG A 310 -4.57 -7.41 28.19
C ARG A 310 -4.09 -5.96 28.36
N GLN A 311 -4.71 -5.19 29.25
CA GLN A 311 -4.26 -3.84 29.61
C GLN A 311 -2.86 -3.86 30.24
N ALA A 312 -2.57 -4.83 31.11
CA ALA A 312 -1.24 -5.00 31.69
C ALA A 312 -0.20 -5.28 30.60
N ILE A 313 -0.49 -6.18 29.66
CA ILE A 313 0.39 -6.46 28.51
C ILE A 313 0.62 -5.18 27.70
N SER A 314 -0.43 -4.43 27.39
CA SER A 314 -0.30 -3.19 26.60
C SER A 314 0.56 -2.14 27.31
N LYS A 315 0.33 -1.93 28.62
CA LYS A 315 1.09 -0.96 29.46
C LYS A 315 2.53 -1.36 29.73
N ALA A 316 2.85 -2.65 29.68
CA ALA A 316 4.20 -3.16 29.81
C ALA A 316 5.05 -2.88 28.55
N ILE A 317 4.44 -2.58 27.42
CA ILE A 317 5.16 -2.41 26.14
C ILE A 317 5.56 -0.96 25.92
N ASN A 318 6.88 -0.70 25.90
CA ASN A 318 7.46 0.59 25.57
C ASN A 318 7.55 0.77 24.05
N ARG A 319 6.47 1.24 23.43
CA ARG A 319 6.39 1.48 21.99
C ARG A 319 7.44 2.46 21.47
N PRO A 320 7.68 3.61 22.14
CA PRO A 320 8.79 4.49 21.77
C PRO A 320 10.15 3.79 21.72
N ALA A 321 10.48 2.94 22.71
CA ALA A 321 11.73 2.19 22.72
C ALA A 321 11.82 1.15 21.57
N ILE A 322 10.70 0.51 21.20
CA ILE A 322 10.64 -0.36 20.00
C ILE A 322 10.95 0.47 18.75
N VAL A 323 10.32 1.63 18.60
CA VAL A 323 10.54 2.52 17.45
C VAL A 323 12.00 2.97 17.37
N GLU A 324 12.56 3.43 18.48
CA GLU A 324 13.92 3.97 18.52
C GLU A 324 14.98 2.88 18.32
N ARG A 325 14.90 1.77 19.09
CA ARG A 325 16.00 0.80 19.22
C ARG A 325 15.85 -0.42 18.33
N VAL A 326 14.62 -0.82 18.01
CA VAL A 326 14.36 -2.00 17.18
C VAL A 326 14.12 -1.60 15.72
N MET A 327 13.37 -0.50 15.52
CA MET A 327 13.01 -0.02 14.18
C MET A 327 13.92 1.11 13.67
N GLU A 328 14.94 1.52 14.44
CA GLU A 328 15.90 2.55 14.05
C GLU A 328 15.20 3.84 13.54
N THR A 329 14.15 4.25 14.25
CA THR A 329 13.24 5.38 13.95
C THR A 329 12.36 5.21 12.70
N LEU A 330 12.35 4.05 12.05
CA LEU A 330 11.51 3.75 10.88
C LEU A 330 10.20 3.07 11.26
N ALA A 331 9.53 3.63 12.24
CA ALA A 331 8.18 3.26 12.65
C ALA A 331 7.54 4.43 13.40
N ILE A 332 6.23 4.36 13.57
CA ILE A 332 5.44 5.33 14.35
C ILE A 332 4.64 4.53 15.39
N PRO A 333 4.68 4.86 16.68
CA PRO A 333 3.87 4.16 17.68
C PRO A 333 2.40 4.15 17.29
N ALA A 334 1.73 3.00 17.41
CA ALA A 334 0.33 2.84 17.02
C ALA A 334 -0.60 2.71 18.23
N GLY A 335 -1.73 3.44 18.18
CA GLY A 335 -2.83 3.33 19.14
C GLY A 335 -4.09 2.68 18.54
N GLN A 336 -4.11 2.46 17.23
CA GLN A 336 -5.25 1.90 16.50
C GLN A 336 -4.79 1.19 15.22
N LEU A 337 -5.74 0.75 14.37
CA LEU A 337 -5.45 -0.08 13.19
C LEU A 337 -4.80 0.67 12.03
N LEU A 338 -5.09 1.97 11.87
CA LEU A 338 -4.59 2.80 10.78
C LEU A 338 -4.01 4.10 11.32
N PRO A 339 -3.02 4.70 10.64
CA PRO A 339 -2.47 6.00 11.00
C PRO A 339 -3.45 7.14 10.73
N GLU A 340 -3.09 8.34 11.20
CA GLU A 340 -3.85 9.56 10.95
C GLU A 340 -4.09 9.83 9.46
N GLY A 341 -5.28 10.36 9.13
CA GLY A 341 -5.69 10.72 7.76
C GLY A 341 -6.44 9.62 7.01
N PHE A 342 -6.62 8.44 7.60
CA PHE A 342 -7.48 7.41 7.03
C PHE A 342 -8.93 7.54 7.49
N PHE A 343 -9.86 7.14 6.61
CA PHE A 343 -11.29 7.10 6.90
C PHE A 343 -11.62 6.12 8.02
N GLY A 344 -12.47 6.50 8.96
CA GLY A 344 -12.96 5.64 10.05
C GLY A 344 -12.00 5.43 11.21
N ILE A 345 -10.93 6.25 11.31
CA ILE A 345 -10.03 6.26 12.48
C ILE A 345 -10.56 7.20 13.58
N SER A 346 -10.25 6.89 14.82
CA SER A 346 -10.60 7.77 15.95
C SER A 346 -9.49 8.76 16.29
N PRO A 347 -9.80 10.06 16.42
CA PRO A 347 -8.83 11.04 16.92
C PRO A 347 -8.54 10.89 18.43
N ARG A 348 -9.31 10.04 19.14
CA ARG A 348 -9.19 9.80 20.60
C ARG A 348 -8.25 8.65 20.95
N LEU A 349 -7.95 7.75 19.99
CA LEU A 349 -7.11 6.58 20.23
C LEU A 349 -5.64 6.91 19.97
N ASN A 350 -4.91 7.07 21.06
CA ASN A 350 -3.46 7.27 21.07
C ASN A 350 -2.74 5.98 21.48
N PRO A 351 -1.44 5.83 21.16
CA PRO A 351 -0.63 4.74 21.68
C PRO A 351 -0.69 4.69 23.21
N ASP A 352 -0.90 3.49 23.77
CA ASP A 352 -0.97 3.32 25.21
C ASP A 352 0.37 3.72 25.88
N THR A 353 0.26 4.38 27.01
CA THR A 353 1.44 4.87 27.75
C THR A 353 2.16 3.71 28.44
N TYR A 354 3.46 3.61 28.23
CA TYR A 354 4.32 2.68 28.96
C TYR A 354 4.26 2.96 30.46
N ASN A 355 3.78 2.00 31.25
CA ASN A 355 3.68 2.09 32.70
C ASN A 355 3.76 0.68 33.33
N PRO A 356 4.97 0.17 33.60
CA PRO A 356 5.16 -1.17 34.14
C PRO A 356 4.58 -1.34 35.55
N ASP A 357 4.52 -0.28 36.35
CA ASP A 357 3.93 -0.35 37.71
C ASP A 357 2.40 -0.50 37.65
N ALA A 358 1.75 0.23 36.73
CA ALA A 358 0.33 0.02 36.46
C ALA A 358 0.05 -1.38 35.91
N ALA A 359 0.95 -1.91 35.05
CA ALA A 359 0.84 -3.26 34.53
C ALA A 359 0.88 -4.32 35.66
N LYS A 360 1.82 -4.20 36.60
CA LYS A 360 1.89 -5.09 37.77
C LYS A 360 0.64 -5.02 38.64
N LYS A 361 0.12 -3.81 38.88
CA LYS A 361 -1.14 -3.62 39.65
C LYS A 361 -2.33 -4.28 38.96
N LEU A 362 -2.43 -4.17 37.63
CA LEU A 362 -3.49 -4.80 36.84
C LEU A 362 -3.40 -6.34 36.88
N LEU A 363 -2.18 -6.90 36.78
CA LEU A 363 -1.96 -8.34 36.91
C LEU A 363 -2.38 -8.84 38.30
N ALA A 364 -1.99 -8.14 39.37
CA ALA A 364 -2.37 -8.48 40.74
C ALA A 364 -3.91 -8.42 40.91
N ALA A 365 -4.55 -7.37 40.41
CA ALA A 365 -6.00 -7.21 40.45
C ALA A 365 -6.74 -8.30 39.65
N ALA A 366 -6.13 -8.84 38.61
CA ALA A 366 -6.64 -9.96 37.80
C ALA A 366 -6.40 -11.34 38.45
N GLY A 367 -5.73 -11.40 39.62
CA GLY A 367 -5.44 -12.65 40.32
C GLY A 367 -4.05 -13.25 40.00
N TYR A 368 -3.19 -12.50 39.31
CA TYR A 368 -1.84 -12.94 38.95
C TYR A 368 -0.75 -12.05 39.55
N PRO A 369 -0.66 -11.88 40.90
CA PRO A 369 0.31 -10.98 41.54
C PRO A 369 1.77 -11.39 41.28
N ASN A 370 2.00 -12.69 41.05
CA ASN A 370 3.30 -13.24 40.70
C ASN A 370 3.50 -13.44 39.19
N GLY A 371 2.50 -13.03 38.37
CA GLY A 371 2.47 -13.27 36.94
C GLY A 371 2.27 -14.73 36.54
N PHE A 372 2.65 -15.05 35.31
CA PHE A 372 2.54 -16.38 34.70
C PHE A 372 3.56 -16.53 33.57
N SER A 373 3.66 -17.73 32.96
CA SER A 373 4.53 -17.98 31.81
C SER A 373 3.72 -17.94 30.51
N LEU A 374 4.27 -17.33 29.45
CA LEU A 374 3.65 -17.15 28.16
C LEU A 374 4.66 -17.33 27.01
N THR A 375 4.27 -18.04 25.94
CA THR A 375 5.07 -18.04 24.70
C THR A 375 4.50 -17.04 23.71
N ILE A 376 5.38 -16.15 23.21
CA ILE A 376 5.06 -15.20 22.15
C ILE A 376 5.57 -15.77 20.83
N HIS A 377 4.65 -15.94 19.87
CA HIS A 377 4.98 -16.44 18.55
C HIS A 377 5.09 -15.31 17.52
N GLY A 378 5.97 -15.47 16.54
CA GLY A 378 6.11 -14.50 15.45
C GLY A 378 6.76 -15.08 14.21
N PRO A 379 6.58 -14.45 13.04
CA PRO A 379 7.41 -14.76 11.88
C PRO A 379 8.82 -14.20 12.09
N ASN A 380 9.79 -14.68 11.29
CA ASN A 380 11.16 -14.17 11.29
C ASN A 380 11.65 -13.72 9.91
N ASN A 381 10.76 -13.70 8.93
CA ASN A 381 11.07 -13.29 7.55
C ASN A 381 9.86 -12.67 6.83
N ARG A 382 8.92 -12.05 7.57
CA ARG A 382 7.70 -11.45 6.99
C ARG A 382 7.64 -9.94 7.13
N TYR A 383 8.02 -9.40 8.29
CA TYR A 383 7.96 -7.98 8.59
C TYR A 383 9.36 -7.44 8.90
N ILE A 384 9.52 -6.13 8.81
CA ILE A 384 10.79 -5.48 9.16
C ILE A 384 11.09 -5.76 10.65
N ASN A 385 12.23 -6.39 10.92
CA ASN A 385 12.72 -6.71 12.27
C ASN A 385 11.76 -7.54 13.14
N ASP A 386 10.88 -8.34 12.54
CA ASP A 386 9.82 -9.09 13.23
C ASP A 386 10.31 -9.91 14.44
N HIS A 387 11.37 -10.71 14.29
CA HIS A 387 11.94 -11.49 15.39
C HIS A 387 12.49 -10.61 16.53
N LYS A 388 13.10 -9.45 16.19
CA LYS A 388 13.62 -8.51 17.19
C LYS A 388 12.48 -7.83 17.97
N ILE A 389 11.36 -7.54 17.29
CA ILE A 389 10.16 -6.99 17.95
C ILE A 389 9.63 -7.99 18.98
N VAL A 390 9.48 -9.27 18.60
CA VAL A 390 9.00 -10.32 19.53
C VAL A 390 9.94 -10.45 20.73
N GLN A 391 11.25 -10.43 20.52
CA GLN A 391 12.26 -10.47 21.60
C GLN A 391 12.14 -9.27 22.54
N ALA A 392 12.01 -8.05 21.99
CA ALA A 392 11.85 -6.83 22.79
C ALA A 392 10.57 -6.87 23.64
N VAL A 393 9.44 -7.30 23.04
CA VAL A 393 8.17 -7.46 23.75
C VAL A 393 8.31 -8.49 24.87
N ALA A 394 8.90 -9.65 24.61
CA ALA A 394 9.12 -10.68 25.63
C ALA A 394 9.94 -10.16 26.82
N GLN A 395 11.01 -9.43 26.55
CA GLN A 395 11.82 -8.80 27.60
C GLN A 395 11.01 -7.81 28.44
N MET A 396 10.17 -6.98 27.80
CA MET A 396 9.33 -6.00 28.51
C MET A 396 8.27 -6.68 29.36
N LEU A 397 7.63 -7.74 28.87
CA LEU A 397 6.63 -8.51 29.63
C LEU A 397 7.26 -9.22 30.84
N SER A 398 8.50 -9.73 30.71
CA SER A 398 9.21 -10.36 31.82
C SER A 398 9.48 -9.40 32.98
N GLN A 399 9.66 -8.10 32.71
CA GLN A 399 9.86 -7.07 33.75
C GLN A 399 8.62 -6.85 34.65
N VAL A 400 7.45 -7.22 34.14
CA VAL A 400 6.19 -7.09 34.92
C VAL A 400 5.70 -8.43 35.49
N GLY A 401 6.49 -9.50 35.36
CA GLY A 401 6.20 -10.82 35.94
C GLY A 401 5.58 -11.81 34.96
N ILE A 402 5.33 -11.43 33.70
CA ILE A 402 4.94 -12.39 32.64
C ILE A 402 6.20 -13.00 32.06
N ASP A 403 6.54 -14.22 32.50
CA ASP A 403 7.74 -14.94 32.05
C ASP A 403 7.58 -15.39 30.60
N SER A 404 8.16 -14.61 29.67
CA SER A 404 7.87 -14.71 28.25
C SER A 404 8.95 -15.47 27.50
N LYS A 405 8.56 -16.56 26.82
CA LYS A 405 9.38 -17.29 25.86
C LYS A 405 9.10 -16.77 24.45
N VAL A 406 10.11 -16.85 23.60
CA VAL A 406 10.03 -16.44 22.19
C VAL A 406 10.12 -17.68 21.30
N ASP A 407 9.16 -17.83 20.40
CA ASP A 407 9.20 -18.85 19.35
C ASP A 407 8.91 -18.16 17.99
N THR A 408 9.95 -18.04 17.18
CA THR A 408 9.86 -17.41 15.85
C THR A 408 10.21 -18.40 14.75
N MET A 409 9.47 -18.33 13.63
CA MET A 409 9.60 -19.27 12.53
C MET A 409 9.38 -18.59 11.16
N PRO A 410 9.85 -19.21 10.05
CA PRO A 410 9.57 -18.70 8.72
C PRO A 410 8.07 -18.60 8.42
N LYS A 411 7.65 -17.62 7.62
CA LYS A 411 6.24 -17.31 7.32
C LYS A 411 5.44 -18.51 6.81
N ASN A 412 6.06 -19.38 6.02
CA ASN A 412 5.44 -20.58 5.46
C ASN A 412 5.11 -21.65 6.52
N VAL A 413 5.81 -21.66 7.65
CA VAL A 413 5.51 -22.49 8.82
C VAL A 413 4.55 -21.77 9.77
N TYR A 414 4.73 -20.45 9.90
CA TYR A 414 3.99 -19.62 10.82
C TYR A 414 2.49 -19.53 10.50
N TRP A 415 2.15 -19.25 9.22
CA TRP A 415 0.75 -19.04 8.85
C TRP A 415 -0.16 -20.25 8.99
N PRO A 416 0.24 -21.48 8.60
CA PRO A 416 -0.58 -22.67 8.87
C PRO A 416 -0.91 -22.83 10.35
N LYS A 417 0.07 -22.69 11.25
CA LYS A 417 -0.12 -22.79 12.70
C LYS A 417 -1.02 -21.65 13.23
N ALA A 418 -0.78 -20.42 12.81
CA ALA A 418 -1.61 -19.27 13.20
C ALA A 418 -3.07 -19.45 12.75
N ASN A 419 -3.31 -19.97 11.55
CA ASN A 419 -4.65 -20.25 11.03
C ASN A 419 -5.34 -21.42 11.75
N ASN A 420 -4.56 -22.39 12.26
CA ASN A 420 -5.04 -23.46 13.15
C ASN A 420 -5.30 -22.97 14.58
N LEU A 421 -5.02 -21.71 14.89
CA LEU A 421 -5.14 -21.13 16.23
C LEU A 421 -4.19 -21.77 17.27
N ASP A 422 -3.01 -22.24 16.86
CA ASP A 422 -2.04 -22.91 17.74
C ASP A 422 -1.37 -21.96 18.75
N PHE A 423 -1.55 -20.65 18.59
CA PHE A 423 -0.87 -19.62 19.37
C PHE A 423 -1.81 -18.93 20.37
N SER A 424 -1.23 -18.48 21.50
CA SER A 424 -1.94 -17.71 22.52
C SER A 424 -1.70 -16.21 22.40
N LEU A 425 -0.45 -15.83 22.10
CA LEU A 425 -0.04 -14.46 21.82
C LEU A 425 0.89 -14.49 20.60
N MET A 426 0.59 -13.68 19.58
CA MET A 426 1.34 -13.72 18.33
C MET A 426 1.52 -12.34 17.70
N LEU A 427 2.68 -12.13 17.07
CA LEU A 427 2.99 -10.92 16.30
C LEU A 427 2.40 -11.03 14.89
N VAL A 428 1.59 -10.06 14.51
CA VAL A 428 0.97 -9.99 13.19
C VAL A 428 1.10 -8.56 12.64
N GLY A 429 1.11 -8.43 11.32
CA GLY A 429 0.96 -7.13 10.64
C GLY A 429 -0.22 -7.17 9.69
N TRP A 430 -0.96 -6.09 9.63
CA TRP A 430 -2.07 -5.89 8.71
C TRP A 430 -1.85 -4.62 7.89
N GLY A 431 -1.87 -4.75 6.56
CA GLY A 431 -1.95 -3.65 5.62
C GLY A 431 -3.15 -3.88 4.72
N SER A 432 -3.83 -2.85 4.31
CA SER A 432 -5.04 -2.92 3.50
C SER A 432 -4.94 -1.98 2.29
N GLY A 433 -5.50 -2.42 1.18
CA GLY A 433 -5.74 -1.56 0.02
C GLY A 433 -6.93 -0.64 0.24
N ALA A 434 -7.90 -0.68 -0.68
CA ALA A 434 -9.14 0.07 -0.55
C ALA A 434 -9.94 -0.29 0.70
N ASN A 435 -10.77 0.64 1.15
CA ASN A 435 -11.64 0.45 2.33
C ASN A 435 -10.86 0.00 3.58
N ALA A 436 -9.69 0.60 3.81
CA ALA A 436 -8.69 0.11 4.75
C ALA A 436 -9.24 -0.14 6.17
N ALA A 437 -9.99 0.82 6.75
CA ALA A 437 -10.57 0.67 8.08
C ALA A 437 -11.63 -0.44 8.14
N VAL A 438 -12.55 -0.44 7.20
CA VAL A 438 -13.61 -1.46 7.11
C VAL A 438 -13.00 -2.85 7.01
N ASN A 439 -12.02 -3.03 6.12
CA ASN A 439 -11.37 -4.32 5.91
C ASN A 439 -10.62 -4.79 7.15
N ALA A 440 -9.94 -3.88 7.86
CA ALA A 440 -9.25 -4.20 9.09
C ALA A 440 -10.24 -4.61 10.21
N LEU A 441 -11.28 -3.80 10.47
CA LEU A 441 -12.30 -4.09 11.50
C LEU A 441 -13.03 -5.40 11.20
N LYS A 442 -13.48 -5.56 9.95
CA LYS A 442 -14.21 -6.77 9.50
C LYS A 442 -13.37 -8.04 9.62
N SER A 443 -12.10 -7.98 9.25
CA SER A 443 -11.25 -9.16 9.20
C SER A 443 -10.64 -9.53 10.54
N LEU A 444 -10.26 -8.52 11.35
CA LEU A 444 -9.43 -8.73 12.54
C LEU A 444 -10.24 -8.79 13.85
N LEU A 445 -11.34 -8.01 13.96
CA LEU A 445 -12.06 -7.79 15.21
C LEU A 445 -13.50 -8.28 15.17
N ALA A 446 -14.17 -8.35 14.00
CA ALA A 446 -15.52 -8.88 13.94
C ALA A 446 -15.58 -10.33 14.46
N THR A 447 -16.66 -10.67 15.13
CA THR A 447 -16.92 -12.06 15.54
C THR A 447 -16.85 -12.98 14.33
N TRP A 448 -16.12 -14.07 14.47
CA TRP A 448 -15.92 -15.00 13.37
C TRP A 448 -17.23 -15.63 12.90
N ASP A 449 -17.60 -15.37 11.67
CA ASP A 449 -18.74 -15.96 10.96
C ASP A 449 -18.34 -16.24 9.50
N LYS A 450 -18.10 -17.53 9.21
CA LYS A 450 -17.69 -17.97 7.86
C LYS A 450 -18.76 -17.65 6.81
N LYS A 451 -20.04 -17.72 7.14
CA LYS A 451 -21.14 -17.48 6.18
C LYS A 451 -21.23 -16.02 5.78
N LYS A 452 -20.97 -15.11 6.71
CA LYS A 452 -20.97 -13.65 6.48
C LYS A 452 -19.61 -13.12 6.05
N GLY A 453 -18.54 -13.95 6.03
CA GLY A 453 -17.18 -13.53 5.77
C GLY A 453 -16.64 -12.54 6.81
N MET A 454 -17.11 -12.64 8.05
CA MET A 454 -16.69 -11.80 9.17
C MET A 454 -15.59 -12.50 9.97
N GLY A 455 -14.66 -11.74 10.54
CA GLY A 455 -13.60 -12.27 11.39
C GLY A 455 -12.66 -13.26 10.72
N SER A 456 -12.49 -13.20 9.39
CA SER A 456 -11.74 -14.20 8.61
C SER A 456 -10.29 -14.40 9.09
N THR A 457 -9.68 -13.37 9.65
CA THR A 457 -8.34 -13.37 10.24
C THR A 457 -8.33 -13.02 11.74
N ASN A 458 -9.49 -13.02 12.38
CA ASN A 458 -9.62 -12.87 13.83
C ASN A 458 -9.16 -14.16 14.55
N ARG A 459 -7.84 -14.35 14.60
CA ARG A 459 -7.20 -15.55 15.19
C ARG A 459 -7.29 -15.58 16.71
N GLY A 460 -7.48 -14.43 17.36
CA GLY A 460 -7.74 -14.32 18.78
C GLY A 460 -9.18 -14.65 19.18
N ARG A 461 -10.07 -14.76 18.19
CA ARG A 461 -11.51 -15.01 18.40
C ARG A 461 -12.17 -13.98 19.32
N TYR A 462 -11.68 -12.73 19.30
CA TYR A 462 -12.38 -11.62 19.92
C TYR A 462 -13.84 -11.56 19.44
N SER A 463 -14.76 -11.27 20.34
CA SER A 463 -16.18 -11.19 20.03
C SER A 463 -16.84 -10.15 20.92
N ASN A 464 -17.58 -9.22 20.33
CA ASN A 464 -18.37 -8.23 21.03
C ASN A 464 -19.59 -7.88 20.17
N SER A 465 -20.78 -8.10 20.69
CA SER A 465 -22.05 -7.92 19.97
C SER A 465 -22.32 -6.47 19.56
N GLU A 466 -21.93 -5.51 20.39
CA GLU A 466 -22.09 -4.08 20.06
C GLU A 466 -21.11 -3.65 18.96
N PHE A 467 -19.86 -4.15 18.99
CA PHE A 467 -18.92 -3.97 17.91
C PHE A 467 -19.47 -4.49 16.58
N ASP A 468 -20.01 -5.72 16.60
CA ASP A 468 -20.57 -6.35 15.40
C ASP A 468 -21.80 -5.59 14.87
N ARG A 469 -22.62 -5.05 15.77
CA ARG A 469 -23.77 -4.21 15.41
C ARG A 469 -23.32 -2.92 14.72
N LEU A 470 -22.39 -2.19 15.33
CA LEU A 470 -21.85 -0.94 14.78
C LEU A 470 -21.21 -1.16 13.40
N LEU A 471 -20.38 -2.20 13.28
CA LEU A 471 -19.75 -2.55 12.02
C LEU A 471 -20.77 -2.96 10.96
N THR A 472 -21.76 -3.78 11.31
CA THR A 472 -22.82 -4.22 10.37
C THR A 472 -23.64 -3.02 9.88
N GLU A 473 -23.95 -2.07 10.76
CA GLU A 473 -24.63 -0.83 10.37
C GLU A 473 -23.77 0.01 9.43
N ALA A 474 -22.47 0.18 9.73
CA ALA A 474 -21.52 0.90 8.87
C ALA A 474 -21.42 0.28 7.47
N LEU A 475 -21.40 -1.05 7.37
CA LEU A 475 -21.35 -1.79 6.10
C LEU A 475 -22.60 -1.59 5.20
N ARG A 476 -23.68 -1.03 5.75
CA ARG A 476 -24.95 -0.77 5.05
C ARG A 476 -25.30 0.72 4.97
N THR A 477 -24.43 1.59 5.41
CA THR A 477 -24.64 3.05 5.44
C THR A 477 -23.98 3.69 4.24
N VAL A 478 -24.77 4.27 3.33
CA VAL A 478 -24.28 4.97 2.12
C VAL A 478 -23.85 6.40 2.42
N ASP A 479 -24.44 7.03 3.45
CA ASP A 479 -24.01 8.34 3.93
C ASP A 479 -22.61 8.24 4.54
N GLU A 480 -21.64 8.86 3.89
CA GLU A 480 -20.21 8.76 4.21
C GLU A 480 -19.90 9.23 5.64
N LYS A 481 -20.51 10.33 6.07
CA LYS A 481 -20.28 10.87 7.42
C LYS A 481 -20.84 9.94 8.51
N LYS A 482 -22.06 9.45 8.31
CA LYS A 482 -22.67 8.48 9.25
C LYS A 482 -21.89 7.17 9.27
N GLN A 483 -21.42 6.70 8.12
CA GLN A 483 -20.56 5.51 8.01
C GLN A 483 -19.27 5.71 8.80
N GLU A 484 -18.59 6.84 8.63
CA GLU A 484 -17.36 7.16 9.36
C GLU A 484 -17.58 7.20 10.86
N ASP A 485 -18.64 7.87 11.34
CA ASP A 485 -18.98 7.94 12.76
C ASP A 485 -19.22 6.54 13.38
N LEU A 486 -19.84 5.63 12.63
CA LEU A 486 -20.04 4.24 13.07
C LEU A 486 -18.72 3.45 13.13
N LEU A 487 -17.85 3.63 12.13
CA LEU A 487 -16.53 2.99 12.09
C LEU A 487 -15.62 3.50 13.22
N ILE A 488 -15.67 4.80 13.53
CA ILE A 488 -14.96 5.39 14.67
C ILE A 488 -15.39 4.72 15.97
N LYS A 489 -16.70 4.62 16.23
CA LYS A 489 -17.24 3.97 17.42
C LYS A 489 -16.83 2.50 17.51
N ALA A 490 -16.91 1.77 16.40
CA ALA A 490 -16.47 0.37 16.35
C ALA A 490 -14.96 0.25 16.63
N THR A 491 -14.14 1.14 16.04
CA THR A 491 -12.69 1.17 16.28
C THR A 491 -12.38 1.42 17.76
N GLU A 492 -13.04 2.40 18.38
CA GLU A 492 -12.85 2.72 19.80
C GLU A 492 -13.20 1.56 20.71
N LEU A 493 -14.30 0.87 20.43
CA LEU A 493 -14.72 -0.28 21.21
C LEU A 493 -13.74 -1.46 21.08
N GLY A 494 -13.43 -1.87 19.84
CA GLY A 494 -12.57 -3.03 19.59
C GLY A 494 -11.13 -2.83 20.09
N ILE A 495 -10.58 -1.62 19.96
CA ILE A 495 -9.25 -1.27 20.48
C ILE A 495 -9.31 -1.03 21.99
N GLY A 496 -10.37 -0.41 22.53
CA GLY A 496 -10.53 -0.21 23.98
C GLY A 496 -10.59 -1.51 24.76
N GLU A 497 -11.17 -2.56 24.18
CA GLU A 497 -11.20 -3.90 24.76
C GLU A 497 -9.95 -4.74 24.44
N LEU A 498 -9.00 -4.17 23.68
CA LEU A 498 -7.75 -4.84 23.31
C LEU A 498 -7.98 -6.23 22.69
N GLY A 499 -8.93 -6.33 21.77
CA GLY A 499 -9.08 -7.51 20.91
C GLY A 499 -7.82 -7.79 20.09
N ILE A 500 -7.06 -6.71 19.83
CA ILE A 500 -5.66 -6.70 19.39
C ILE A 500 -4.90 -5.60 20.15
N ILE A 501 -3.58 -5.72 20.26
CA ILE A 501 -2.70 -4.71 20.91
C ILE A 501 -1.80 -4.09 19.83
N PRO A 502 -2.11 -2.87 19.32
CA PRO A 502 -1.27 -2.18 18.35
C PRO A 502 0.11 -1.86 18.93
N LEU A 503 1.16 -2.01 18.12
CA LEU A 503 2.53 -1.69 18.49
C LEU A 503 3.03 -0.45 17.74
N HIS A 504 3.12 -0.55 16.42
CA HIS A 504 3.58 0.55 15.57
C HIS A 504 3.07 0.41 14.13
N TYR A 505 3.03 1.54 13.41
CA TYR A 505 2.94 1.55 11.96
C TYR A 505 4.34 1.48 11.37
N GLN A 506 4.52 0.70 10.30
CA GLN A 506 5.77 0.69 9.54
C GLN A 506 5.98 2.03 8.81
N VAL A 507 7.21 2.34 8.48
CA VAL A 507 7.55 3.44 7.58
C VAL A 507 8.10 2.87 6.29
N ASN A 508 7.48 3.23 5.19
CA ASN A 508 7.92 2.85 3.84
C ASN A 508 9.07 3.76 3.40
N THR A 509 10.03 3.19 2.70
CA THR A 509 11.26 3.90 2.32
C THR A 509 11.62 3.66 0.87
N TRP A 510 11.98 4.75 0.17
CA TRP A 510 12.55 4.72 -1.18
C TRP A 510 13.87 5.49 -1.19
N GLY A 511 14.92 4.85 -1.69
CA GLY A 511 16.19 5.51 -1.97
C GLY A 511 16.26 5.93 -3.43
N THR A 512 16.63 7.17 -3.70
CA THR A 512 16.79 7.69 -5.07
C THR A 512 18.13 8.34 -5.24
N ARG A 513 18.67 8.36 -6.47
CA ARG A 513 19.82 9.21 -6.79
C ARG A 513 19.46 10.68 -6.65
N LYS A 514 20.46 11.51 -6.32
CA LYS A 514 20.32 12.97 -6.31
C LYS A 514 19.82 13.45 -7.69
N GLY A 515 18.89 14.40 -7.68
CA GLY A 515 18.23 14.87 -8.90
C GLY A 515 16.93 14.13 -9.24
N LEU A 516 16.54 13.15 -8.41
CA LEU A 516 15.25 12.46 -8.50
C LEU A 516 14.45 12.62 -7.22
N VAL A 517 13.13 12.79 -7.37
CA VAL A 517 12.17 12.77 -6.26
C VAL A 517 11.07 11.78 -6.61
N CYS A 518 10.85 10.81 -5.73
CA CYS A 518 9.71 9.90 -5.80
C CYS A 518 8.72 10.22 -4.69
N THR A 519 7.45 10.28 -5.02
CA THR A 519 6.36 10.43 -4.04
C THR A 519 6.32 9.18 -3.17
N ALA A 520 6.52 9.35 -1.87
CA ALA A 520 6.37 8.28 -0.90
C ALA A 520 4.89 7.97 -0.67
N ARG A 521 4.53 6.68 -0.65
CA ARG A 521 3.15 6.21 -0.59
C ARG A 521 2.87 5.41 0.68
N THR A 522 1.64 5.51 1.17
CA THR A 522 1.20 4.76 2.35
C THR A 522 0.92 3.29 2.06
N ASP A 523 0.65 2.94 0.81
CA ASP A 523 0.30 1.59 0.33
C ASP A 523 1.50 0.69 0.00
N GLU A 524 2.72 1.12 0.28
CA GLU A 524 3.98 0.41 -0.02
C GLU A 524 4.29 0.27 -1.52
N MET A 525 3.46 0.81 -2.42
CA MET A 525 3.63 0.66 -3.87
C MET A 525 4.72 1.58 -4.42
N THR A 526 5.54 1.06 -5.31
CA THR A 526 6.53 1.84 -6.06
C THR A 526 5.94 2.23 -7.40
N LEU A 527 5.33 3.42 -7.47
CA LEU A 527 4.74 3.96 -8.70
C LEU A 527 5.67 4.98 -9.35
N ILE A 528 6.17 4.66 -10.55
CA ILE A 528 7.12 5.49 -11.28
C ILE A 528 6.49 6.78 -11.79
N THR A 529 5.19 6.82 -11.98
CA THR A 529 4.44 8.05 -12.29
C THR A 529 4.61 9.14 -11.23
N GLY A 530 4.90 8.74 -9.98
CA GLY A 530 5.25 9.64 -8.88
C GLY A 530 6.73 10.00 -8.80
N CYS A 531 7.61 9.43 -9.67
CA CYS A 531 9.03 9.74 -9.71
C CYS A 531 9.32 10.76 -10.81
N LYS A 532 9.95 11.88 -10.47
CA LYS A 532 10.23 12.97 -11.41
C LYS A 532 11.67 13.48 -11.20
N PRO A 533 12.29 14.10 -12.23
CA PRO A 533 13.48 14.89 -12.01
C PRO A 533 13.23 15.94 -10.93
N ALA A 534 14.17 16.12 -10.01
CA ALA A 534 14.09 17.18 -9.02
C ALA A 534 14.28 18.54 -9.73
N SER A 535 13.39 19.46 -9.51
CA SER A 535 13.52 20.86 -9.98
C SER A 535 14.71 21.57 -9.34
#